data_424b07d00e8e1385390db16abceafe24
#
_entry.id   424b07d00e8e1385390db16abceafe24
#
_cell.length_a   1.000
_cell.length_b   1.000
_cell.length_c   1.000
_cell.angle_alpha   90.00
_cell.angle_beta   90.00
_cell.angle_gamma   90.00
#
_symmetry.space_group_name_H-M   'P 1'
#
loop_
_entity.id
_entity.type
_entity.pdbx_description
1 polymer ?
#
loop_
_entity_poly.entity_id
_entity_poly.type
_entity_poly.pdbx_seq_one_letter_code
_entity_poly.pdbx_strand_id
1 'polypeptide(L)'
;MTQTVYFGTYTRRESKGLYKADFDSNNGTLSNLTLVAEEASPTYLAFDAADHLYTVGAENGQGGIAAFDKDFKLLNHVVEEGAPHCYVAVDEKRDLVYAANYHKGQVLVYKRQEDGRLLLSDVDQHSGQGPHENQASPHVHYTDLTPDHYLVTCDLGTDQV
;
A
#
# COMPACT_ATOMS: atom_id res chain seq x y z
N MET A 1 18.00 7.96 20.72
CA MET A 1 17.64 8.79 19.54
C MET A 1 16.17 8.55 19.26
N THR A 2 15.39 9.61 19.13
CA THR A 2 13.95 9.49 18.85
C THR A 2 13.71 9.50 17.34
N GLN A 3 12.91 8.57 16.87
CA GLN A 3 12.51 8.44 15.46
C GLN A 3 10.99 8.42 15.38
N THR A 4 10.40 8.98 14.33
CA THR A 4 8.97 8.83 14.07
C THR A 4 8.71 7.50 13.36
N VAL A 5 7.74 6.75 13.87
CA VAL A 5 7.25 5.50 13.25
C VAL A 5 5.80 5.68 12.86
N TYR A 6 5.43 5.24 11.67
CA TYR A 6 4.07 5.28 11.16
C TYR A 6 3.42 3.90 11.19
N PHE A 7 2.12 3.86 11.45
CA PHE A 7 1.34 2.64 11.56
C PHE A 7 0.10 2.73 10.67
N GLY A 8 0.00 1.78 9.76
CA GLY A 8 -1.25 1.46 9.09
C GLY A 8 -2.04 0.45 9.92
N THR A 9 -3.36 0.54 9.92
CA THR A 9 -4.21 -0.26 10.82
C THR A 9 -5.44 -0.82 10.11
N TYR A 10 -6.00 -1.90 10.69
CA TYR A 10 -7.38 -2.28 10.38
C TYR A 10 -8.36 -1.42 11.16
N THR A 11 -9.36 -0.84 10.47
CA THR A 11 -10.36 0.05 11.09
C THR A 11 -11.66 -0.68 11.47
N ARG A 12 -11.56 -2.00 11.72
CA ARG A 12 -12.72 -2.86 12.04
C ARG A 12 -13.20 -2.73 13.48
N ARG A 13 -12.46 -2.00 14.33
CA ARG A 13 -12.78 -1.77 15.74
C ARG A 13 -12.61 -0.28 16.08
N GLU A 14 -11.67 0.08 16.95
CA GLU A 14 -11.49 1.44 17.46
C GLU A 14 -10.55 2.30 16.64
N SER A 15 -9.67 1.68 15.84
CA SER A 15 -8.75 2.41 14.98
C SER A 15 -9.50 3.16 13.89
N LYS A 16 -9.00 4.36 13.54
CA LYS A 16 -9.60 5.25 12.53
C LYS A 16 -8.77 5.35 11.24
N GLY A 17 -7.56 4.77 11.22
CA GLY A 17 -6.73 4.87 10.02
C GLY A 17 -5.23 4.82 10.29
N LEU A 18 -4.54 5.88 9.90
CA LEU A 18 -3.10 6.03 9.98
C LEU A 18 -2.67 6.75 11.26
N TYR A 19 -1.65 6.22 11.92
CA TYR A 19 -1.11 6.78 13.15
C TYR A 19 0.40 6.99 13.03
N LYS A 20 0.94 7.85 13.89
CA LYS A 20 2.38 7.95 14.16
C LYS A 20 2.66 7.90 15.64
N ALA A 21 3.86 7.49 16.00
CA ALA A 21 4.39 7.54 17.36
C ALA A 21 5.87 7.85 17.35
N ASP A 22 6.39 8.31 18.49
CA ASP A 22 7.80 8.48 18.73
C ASP A 22 8.40 7.17 19.24
N PHE A 23 9.44 6.68 18.58
CA PHE A 23 10.22 5.52 18.99
C PHE A 23 11.58 5.97 19.54
N ASP A 24 11.85 5.68 20.81
CA ASP A 24 13.18 5.87 21.40
C ASP A 24 13.99 4.58 21.29
N SER A 25 14.97 4.57 20.39
CA SER A 25 15.83 3.42 20.15
C SER A 25 16.78 3.08 21.31
N ASN A 26 17.00 3.99 22.29
CA ASN A 26 17.88 3.72 23.43
C ASN A 26 17.22 2.81 24.47
N ASN A 27 15.91 2.91 24.63
CA ASN A 27 15.16 2.15 25.63
C ASN A 27 14.05 1.26 25.04
N GLY A 28 13.84 1.30 23.71
CA GLY A 28 12.85 0.47 23.01
C GLY A 28 11.40 0.87 23.30
N THR A 29 11.13 2.13 23.64
CA THR A 29 9.77 2.59 23.99
C THR A 29 9.11 3.37 22.86
N LEU A 30 7.79 3.19 22.75
CA LEU A 30 6.90 4.00 21.91
C LEU A 30 6.11 4.95 22.79
N SER A 31 5.95 6.20 22.33
CA SER A 31 5.18 7.25 23.02
C SER A 31 4.48 8.16 22.02
N ASN A 32 3.62 9.04 22.50
CA ASN A 32 2.97 10.10 21.70
C ASN A 32 2.18 9.56 20.48
N LEU A 33 1.47 8.43 20.64
CA LEU A 33 0.63 7.88 19.57
C LEU A 33 -0.42 8.92 19.15
N THR A 34 -0.45 9.26 17.87
CA THR A 34 -1.32 10.29 17.31
C THR A 34 -1.93 9.81 15.98
N LEU A 35 -3.23 10.01 15.80
CA LEU A 35 -3.90 9.85 14.51
C LEU A 35 -3.41 10.94 13.54
N VAL A 36 -2.96 10.56 12.36
CA VAL A 36 -2.48 11.49 11.32
C VAL A 36 -3.44 11.62 10.15
N ALA A 37 -4.16 10.55 9.80
CA ALA A 37 -5.22 10.58 8.80
C ALA A 37 -6.26 9.50 9.06
N GLU A 38 -7.53 9.79 8.75
CA GLU A 38 -8.59 8.79 8.69
C GLU A 38 -8.58 8.13 7.32
N GLU A 39 -8.57 6.79 7.30
CA GLU A 39 -8.61 5.97 6.09
C GLU A 39 -9.16 4.58 6.41
N ALA A 40 -9.84 3.96 5.47
CA ALA A 40 -10.42 2.64 5.65
C ALA A 40 -9.36 1.54 5.54
N SER A 41 -9.01 0.95 6.67
CA SER A 41 -8.05 -0.17 6.79
C SER A 41 -6.76 0.02 5.99
N PRO A 42 -5.99 1.10 6.22
CA PRO A 42 -4.74 1.40 5.54
C PRO A 42 -3.62 0.49 6.05
N THR A 43 -3.70 -0.80 5.73
CA THR A 43 -2.86 -1.85 6.32
C THR A 43 -1.44 -1.92 5.77
N TYR A 44 -1.16 -1.22 4.66
CA TYR A 44 0.18 -1.05 4.12
C TYR A 44 0.38 0.37 3.61
N LEU A 45 1.59 0.90 3.73
CA LEU A 45 1.90 2.28 3.38
C LEU A 45 3.34 2.44 2.88
N ALA A 46 3.57 3.44 2.03
CA ALA A 46 4.88 3.84 1.54
C ALA A 46 4.94 5.37 1.38
N PHE A 47 6.13 5.95 1.59
CA PHE A 47 6.38 7.37 1.34
C PHE A 47 7.23 7.55 0.09
N ASP A 48 7.04 8.66 -0.60
CA ASP A 48 7.96 9.15 -1.62
C ASP A 48 8.99 10.13 -1.04
N ALA A 49 9.95 10.54 -1.86
CA ALA A 49 11.01 11.48 -1.46
C ALA A 49 10.50 12.91 -1.19
N ALA A 50 9.26 13.23 -1.57
CA ALA A 50 8.60 14.50 -1.29
C ALA A 50 7.66 14.43 -0.07
N ASP A 51 7.73 13.32 0.69
CA ASP A 51 6.89 13.02 1.85
C ASP A 51 5.39 12.84 1.53
N HIS A 52 5.02 12.56 0.27
CA HIS A 52 3.68 12.08 0.00
C HIS A 52 3.54 10.65 0.54
N LEU A 53 2.38 10.34 1.09
CA LEU A 53 2.06 9.02 1.60
C LEU A 53 1.08 8.31 0.67
N TYR A 54 1.43 7.09 0.29
CA TYR A 54 0.56 6.17 -0.44
C TYR A 54 0.21 4.99 0.44
N THR A 55 -1.06 4.61 0.47
CA THR A 55 -1.54 3.53 1.32
C THR A 55 -2.65 2.75 0.63
N VAL A 56 -2.80 1.49 0.98
CA VAL A 56 -4.02 0.76 0.66
C VAL A 56 -5.20 1.43 1.35
N GLY A 57 -6.37 1.41 0.74
CA GLY A 57 -7.54 2.10 1.30
C GLY A 57 -8.82 1.73 0.57
N ALA A 58 -9.92 2.36 0.99
CA ALA A 58 -11.22 2.15 0.37
C ALA A 58 -12.09 3.40 0.44
N GLU A 59 -12.90 3.59 -0.59
CA GLU A 59 -13.87 4.67 -0.67
C GLU A 59 -15.21 4.15 -1.17
N ASN A 60 -16.31 4.51 -0.52
CA ASN A 60 -17.68 4.15 -0.92
C ASN A 60 -17.90 2.63 -1.14
N GLY A 61 -17.21 1.79 -0.36
CA GLY A 61 -17.30 0.33 -0.47
C GLY A 61 -16.46 -0.29 -1.60
N GLN A 62 -15.67 0.51 -2.31
CA GLN A 62 -14.70 0.09 -3.31
C GLN A 62 -13.29 0.09 -2.72
N GLY A 63 -12.49 -0.90 -3.07
CA GLY A 63 -11.11 -1.04 -2.59
C GLY A 63 -10.09 -0.49 -3.58
N GLY A 64 -8.93 -0.09 -3.08
CA GLY A 64 -7.84 0.42 -3.91
C GLY A 64 -6.72 1.01 -3.09
N ILE A 65 -6.25 2.18 -3.50
CA ILE A 65 -5.22 2.96 -2.83
C ILE A 65 -5.66 4.41 -2.62
N ALA A 66 -5.06 5.05 -1.61
CA ALA A 66 -5.20 6.46 -1.31
C ALA A 66 -3.85 7.16 -1.34
N ALA A 67 -3.83 8.41 -1.81
CA ALA A 67 -2.66 9.30 -1.81
C ALA A 67 -2.90 10.48 -0.87
N PHE A 68 -1.91 10.83 -0.07
CA PHE A 68 -1.92 11.96 0.87
C PHE A 68 -0.71 12.85 0.61
N ASP A 69 -0.86 14.15 0.86
CA ASP A 69 0.25 15.08 0.85
C ASP A 69 1.13 14.96 2.12
N LYS A 70 2.22 15.71 2.17
CA LYS A 70 3.15 15.74 3.31
C LYS A 70 2.53 16.17 4.65
N ASP A 71 1.38 16.82 4.62
CA ASP A 71 0.60 17.25 5.79
C ASP A 71 -0.55 16.26 6.11
N PHE A 72 -0.53 15.08 5.46
CA PHE A 72 -1.54 14.00 5.57
C PHE A 72 -2.94 14.42 5.14
N LYS A 73 -3.05 15.39 4.24
CA LYS A 73 -4.30 15.73 3.60
C LYS A 73 -4.53 14.81 2.40
N LEU A 74 -5.71 14.22 2.32
CA LEU A 74 -6.08 13.35 1.20
C LEU A 74 -6.00 14.12 -0.12
N LEU A 75 -5.27 13.57 -1.08
CA LEU A 75 -5.14 14.07 -2.45
C LEU A 75 -6.18 13.41 -3.37
N ASN A 76 -6.20 12.07 -3.39
CA ASN A 76 -7.23 11.30 -4.08
C ASN A 76 -7.23 9.83 -3.66
N HIS A 77 -8.35 9.16 -3.94
CA HIS A 77 -8.42 7.71 -4.03
C HIS A 77 -8.38 7.26 -5.48
N VAL A 78 -7.82 6.07 -5.73
CA VAL A 78 -8.02 5.31 -6.96
C VAL A 78 -8.54 3.94 -6.56
N VAL A 79 -9.84 3.75 -6.74
CA VAL A 79 -10.58 2.58 -6.24
C VAL A 79 -11.32 1.88 -7.36
N GLU A 80 -11.61 0.60 -7.14
CA GLU A 80 -12.37 -0.27 -8.02
C GLU A 80 -13.28 -1.20 -7.21
N GLU A 81 -14.22 -1.86 -7.84
CA GLU A 81 -15.06 -2.85 -7.18
C GLU A 81 -14.20 -3.99 -6.61
N GLY A 82 -14.43 -4.31 -5.34
CA GLY A 82 -13.74 -5.40 -4.62
C GLY A 82 -13.00 -4.92 -3.39
N ALA A 83 -12.17 -5.81 -2.84
CA ALA A 83 -11.37 -5.55 -1.64
C ALA A 83 -10.21 -4.59 -1.92
N PRO A 84 -9.74 -3.84 -0.90
CA PRO A 84 -8.51 -3.06 -0.99
C PRO A 84 -7.30 -3.91 -1.41
N HIS A 85 -6.31 -3.26 -1.98
CA HIS A 85 -5.00 -3.88 -2.23
C HIS A 85 -4.34 -4.28 -0.91
N CYS A 86 -3.23 -5.01 -0.96
CA CYS A 86 -2.53 -5.49 0.24
C CYS A 86 -1.08 -4.99 0.35
N TYR A 87 -0.53 -4.40 -0.72
CA TYR A 87 0.83 -3.87 -0.76
C TYR A 87 0.90 -2.62 -1.61
N VAL A 88 1.83 -1.71 -1.28
CA VAL A 88 2.14 -0.50 -2.04
C VAL A 88 3.65 -0.28 -2.03
N ALA A 89 4.24 0.03 -3.19
CA ALA A 89 5.65 0.42 -3.35
C ALA A 89 5.79 1.64 -4.24
N VAL A 90 6.82 2.47 -3.99
CA VAL A 90 7.09 3.69 -4.76
C VAL A 90 8.33 3.52 -5.63
N ASP A 91 8.22 3.84 -6.91
CA ASP A 91 9.34 3.94 -7.85
C ASP A 91 9.64 5.42 -8.14
N GLU A 92 10.58 5.96 -7.42
CA GLU A 92 11.02 7.36 -7.58
C GLU A 92 11.59 7.64 -8.95
N LYS A 93 12.25 6.65 -9.54
CA LYS A 93 12.96 6.81 -10.82
C LYS A 93 12.02 6.93 -12.01
N ARG A 94 10.84 6.29 -11.94
CA ARG A 94 9.88 6.22 -13.03
C ARG A 94 8.61 7.04 -12.77
N ASP A 95 8.50 7.68 -11.60
CA ASP A 95 7.29 8.36 -11.11
C ASP A 95 6.08 7.43 -11.06
N LEU A 96 6.30 6.20 -10.56
CA LEU A 96 5.27 5.18 -10.46
C LEU A 96 5.03 4.76 -9.00
N VAL A 97 3.83 4.27 -8.76
CA VAL A 97 3.46 3.52 -7.56
C VAL A 97 2.90 2.18 -8.00
N TYR A 98 3.39 1.11 -7.41
CA TYR A 98 2.90 -0.25 -7.64
C TYR A 98 2.03 -0.70 -6.48
N ALA A 99 0.99 -1.48 -6.77
CA ALA A 99 0.18 -2.12 -5.74
C ALA A 99 -0.13 -3.57 -6.09
N ALA A 100 -0.19 -4.42 -5.06
CA ALA A 100 -0.60 -5.79 -5.19
C ALA A 100 -2.07 -5.95 -4.77
N ASN A 101 -2.88 -6.60 -5.60
CA ASN A 101 -4.24 -6.99 -5.28
C ASN A 101 -4.33 -8.50 -5.10
N TYR A 102 -4.37 -8.94 -3.84
CA TYR A 102 -4.44 -10.34 -3.47
C TYR A 102 -5.71 -11.04 -4.00
N HIS A 103 -6.85 -10.39 -3.89
CA HIS A 103 -8.14 -11.00 -4.21
C HIS A 103 -8.37 -11.16 -5.71
N LYS A 104 -7.80 -10.29 -6.52
CA LYS A 104 -7.90 -10.35 -7.98
C LYS A 104 -6.68 -10.97 -8.65
N GLY A 105 -5.59 -11.21 -7.91
CA GLY A 105 -4.34 -11.72 -8.46
C GLY A 105 -3.72 -10.74 -9.46
N GLN A 106 -3.63 -9.46 -9.10
CA GLN A 106 -3.19 -8.40 -10.00
C GLN A 106 -2.03 -7.60 -9.41
N VAL A 107 -1.17 -7.09 -10.29
CA VAL A 107 -0.28 -5.96 -10.03
C VAL A 107 -0.86 -4.74 -10.72
N LEU A 108 -1.05 -3.65 -9.97
CA LEU A 108 -1.53 -2.39 -10.51
C LEU A 108 -0.38 -1.38 -10.56
N VAL A 109 -0.32 -0.63 -11.65
CA VAL A 109 0.68 0.42 -11.86
C VAL A 109 -0.03 1.76 -11.92
N TYR A 110 0.37 2.66 -11.03
CA TYR A 110 -0.17 4.01 -10.98
C TYR A 110 0.92 5.01 -11.36
N LYS A 111 0.55 5.96 -12.21
CA LYS A 111 1.40 7.12 -12.49
C LYS A 111 1.22 8.16 -11.41
N ARG A 112 2.32 8.57 -10.79
CA ARG A 112 2.39 9.66 -9.82
C ARG A 112 2.38 10.99 -10.58
N GLN A 113 1.49 11.90 -10.18
CA GLN A 113 1.43 13.26 -10.70
C GLN A 113 2.37 14.18 -9.91
N GLU A 114 2.69 15.36 -10.43
CA GLU A 114 3.55 16.35 -9.78
C GLU A 114 3.04 16.78 -8.38
N ASP A 115 1.74 16.75 -8.18
CA ASP A 115 1.08 17.09 -6.90
C ASP A 115 0.89 15.90 -5.96
N GLY A 116 1.45 14.73 -6.30
CA GLY A 116 1.37 13.50 -5.53
C GLY A 116 0.13 12.65 -5.81
N ARG A 117 -0.86 13.13 -6.56
CA ARG A 117 -2.03 12.32 -6.95
C ARG A 117 -1.63 11.13 -7.82
N LEU A 118 -2.45 10.09 -7.75
CA LEU A 118 -2.26 8.86 -8.52
C LEU A 118 -3.32 8.71 -9.62
N LEU A 119 -2.87 8.19 -10.77
CA LEU A 119 -3.73 7.77 -11.88
C LEU A 119 -3.38 6.33 -12.25
N LEU A 120 -4.37 5.45 -12.34
CA LEU A 120 -4.17 4.09 -12.82
C LEU A 120 -3.63 4.16 -14.27
N SER A 121 -2.51 3.48 -14.50
CA SER A 121 -1.79 3.47 -15.78
C SER A 121 -1.80 2.11 -16.44
N ASP A 122 -1.67 1.03 -15.65
CA ASP A 122 -1.61 -0.33 -16.18
C ASP A 122 -2.04 -1.35 -15.13
N VAL A 123 -2.44 -2.54 -15.59
CA VAL A 123 -2.81 -3.68 -14.75
C VAL A 123 -2.23 -4.95 -15.36
N ASP A 124 -1.37 -5.62 -14.60
CA ASP A 124 -0.90 -6.96 -14.95
C ASP A 124 -1.76 -8.01 -14.23
N GLN A 125 -2.50 -8.80 -15.00
CA GLN A 125 -3.37 -9.84 -14.51
C GLN A 125 -2.63 -11.18 -14.50
N HIS A 126 -2.34 -11.69 -13.32
CA HIS A 126 -1.80 -13.05 -13.19
C HIS A 126 -2.83 -14.13 -13.54
N SER A 127 -2.34 -15.28 -13.97
CA SER A 127 -3.16 -16.44 -14.29
C SER A 127 -2.48 -17.72 -13.84
N GLY A 128 -3.26 -18.72 -13.48
CA GLY A 128 -2.76 -20.01 -13.02
C GLY A 128 -3.34 -20.42 -11.67
N GLN A 129 -2.79 -21.51 -11.14
CA GLN A 129 -3.15 -22.09 -9.85
C GLN A 129 -1.98 -22.89 -9.30
N GLY A 130 -1.96 -23.14 -7.98
CA GLY A 130 -0.97 -23.97 -7.31
C GLY A 130 -1.55 -25.32 -6.88
N PRO A 131 -0.73 -26.17 -6.24
CA PRO A 131 -1.12 -27.53 -5.84
C PRO A 131 -2.01 -27.58 -4.59
N HIS A 132 -2.11 -26.52 -3.82
CA HIS A 132 -2.86 -26.47 -2.57
C HIS A 132 -4.30 -25.98 -2.82
N GLU A 133 -5.26 -26.43 -2.01
CA GLU A 133 -6.67 -26.01 -2.12
C GLU A 133 -6.90 -24.50 -2.05
N ASN A 134 -6.04 -23.77 -1.31
CA ASN A 134 -6.08 -22.31 -1.21
C ASN A 134 -5.41 -21.60 -2.39
N GLN A 135 -4.93 -22.32 -3.38
CA GLN A 135 -4.25 -21.82 -4.58
C GLN A 135 -5.10 -22.06 -5.84
N ALA A 136 -6.42 -21.93 -5.72
CA ALA A 136 -7.35 -22.10 -6.83
C ALA A 136 -7.29 -20.97 -7.87
N SER A 137 -6.65 -19.87 -7.55
CA SER A 137 -6.45 -18.69 -8.40
C SER A 137 -5.21 -17.91 -7.95
N PRO A 138 -4.71 -16.95 -8.76
CA PRO A 138 -3.62 -16.06 -8.36
C PRO A 138 -3.96 -15.23 -7.13
N HIS A 139 -2.94 -15.00 -6.28
CA HIS A 139 -3.01 -14.22 -5.06
C HIS A 139 -1.74 -13.39 -4.90
N VAL A 140 -1.64 -12.30 -5.66
CA VAL A 140 -0.47 -11.41 -5.60
C VAL A 140 -0.47 -10.64 -4.28
N HIS A 141 0.52 -10.91 -3.43
CA HIS A 141 0.61 -10.32 -2.10
C HIS A 141 1.72 -9.28 -1.95
N TYR A 142 2.72 -9.31 -2.81
CA TYR A 142 3.88 -8.44 -2.76
C TYR A 142 4.23 -7.92 -4.14
N THR A 143 4.62 -6.66 -4.23
CA THR A 143 5.18 -6.06 -5.44
C THR A 143 6.09 -4.91 -5.04
N ASP A 144 7.40 -5.04 -5.30
CA ASP A 144 8.39 -4.02 -4.95
C ASP A 144 9.61 -4.09 -5.87
N LEU A 145 10.50 -3.13 -5.77
CA LEU A 145 11.68 -3.02 -6.60
C LEU A 145 12.89 -3.70 -5.98
N THR A 146 13.66 -4.39 -6.81
CA THR A 146 15.01 -4.80 -6.46
C THR A 146 15.97 -3.60 -6.47
N PRO A 147 17.17 -3.69 -5.84
CA PRO A 147 18.17 -2.62 -5.86
C PRO A 147 18.59 -2.18 -7.28
N ASP A 148 18.50 -3.05 -8.27
CA ASP A 148 18.77 -2.79 -9.68
C ASP A 148 17.51 -2.41 -10.49
N HIS A 149 16.42 -2.09 -9.79
CA HIS A 149 15.16 -1.55 -10.32
C HIS A 149 14.35 -2.51 -11.20
N TYR A 150 14.42 -3.82 -10.98
CA TYR A 150 13.42 -4.75 -11.49
C TYR A 150 12.23 -4.80 -10.53
N LEU A 151 11.02 -4.86 -11.07
CA LEU A 151 9.84 -5.13 -10.27
C LEU A 151 9.77 -6.63 -9.98
N VAL A 152 9.64 -6.97 -8.72
CA VAL A 152 9.47 -8.36 -8.23
C VAL A 152 8.10 -8.49 -7.60
N THR A 153 7.37 -9.53 -7.95
CA THR A 153 6.07 -9.85 -7.37
C THR A 153 6.09 -11.24 -6.77
N CYS A 154 5.33 -11.45 -5.68
CA CYS A 154 5.14 -12.77 -5.09
C CYS A 154 3.66 -13.13 -5.18
N ASP A 155 3.38 -14.23 -5.85
CA ASP A 155 2.02 -14.75 -6.03
C ASP A 155 1.85 -16.08 -5.27
N LEU A 156 1.14 -16.01 -4.13
CA LEU A 156 0.85 -17.17 -3.29
C LEU A 156 -0.06 -18.20 -3.98
N GLY A 157 -0.88 -17.75 -4.91
CA GLY A 157 -1.86 -18.62 -5.58
C GLY A 157 -1.26 -19.47 -6.67
N THR A 158 -0.09 -19.08 -7.20
CA THR A 158 0.56 -19.75 -8.33
C THR A 158 1.95 -20.31 -8.01
N ASP A 159 2.45 -20.16 -6.76
CA ASP A 159 3.82 -20.51 -6.35
C ASP A 159 4.91 -19.82 -7.20
N GLN A 160 4.68 -18.56 -7.58
CA GLN A 160 5.58 -17.82 -8.45
C GLN A 160 6.14 -16.54 -7.81
N VAL A 161 7.36 -16.23 -8.21
CA VAL A 161 8.04 -14.97 -7.99
C VAL A 161 8.50 -14.42 -9.32
#